data_12d5960cd00a479d010c1a3cabc41bd3
#
_entry.id   12d5960cd00a479d010c1a3cabc41bd3
#
_cell.length_a   1.000
_cell.length_b   1.000
_cell.length_c   1.000
_cell.angle_alpha   90.00
_cell.angle_beta   90.00
_cell.angle_gamma   90.00
#
_symmetry.space_group_name_H-M   'P 1'
#
loop_
_entity.id
_entity.type
_entity.pdbx_description
1 polymer ?
#
loop_
_entity_poly.entity_id
_entity_poly.type
_entity_poly.pdbx_seq_one_letter_code
_entity_poly.pdbx_strand_id
1 'polypeptide(L)'
;MTNNARTARFRGAAIEQLAAQWLQQQGLSLVASNHHVKGGELDLVMMDEDILVFIEVKHRTTTRFGHPLEAVNARKRQRLIRAASLYIARYAVSSPCRFDILAITGIPPSLEFHWEKAAFDAY
;
A
#
# COMPACT_ATOMS: atom_id res chain seq x y z
N MET A 1 7.35 29.98 -5.31
CA MET A 1 6.43 29.12 -6.05
C MET A 1 6.49 27.69 -5.54
N THR A 2 5.35 27.13 -5.28
CA THR A 2 5.26 25.77 -4.77
C THR A 2 5.51 24.76 -5.89
N ASN A 3 6.42 23.83 -5.66
CA ASN A 3 6.62 22.72 -6.56
C ASN A 3 5.54 21.67 -6.28
N ASN A 4 4.54 21.57 -7.15
CA ASN A 4 3.40 20.67 -6.98
C ASN A 4 3.81 19.19 -6.88
N ALA A 5 4.81 18.77 -7.65
CA ALA A 5 5.31 17.40 -7.61
C ALA A 5 5.95 17.09 -6.26
N ARG A 6 6.72 18.03 -5.72
CA ARG A 6 7.35 17.88 -4.40
C ARG A 6 6.29 17.83 -3.29
N THR A 7 5.28 18.70 -3.36
CA THR A 7 4.17 18.71 -2.40
C THR A 7 3.40 17.41 -2.45
N ALA A 8 3.14 16.87 -3.64
CA ALA A 8 2.44 15.59 -3.81
C ALA A 8 3.24 14.43 -3.22
N ARG A 9 4.56 14.41 -3.38
CA ARG A 9 5.43 13.39 -2.78
C ARG A 9 5.39 13.44 -1.25
N PHE A 10 5.45 14.64 -0.67
CA PHE A 10 5.36 14.80 0.78
C PHE A 10 4.03 14.32 1.32
N ARG A 11 2.93 14.62 0.62
CA ARG A 11 1.60 14.14 1.00
C ARG A 11 1.51 12.63 0.92
N GLY A 12 2.02 12.02 -0.15
CA GLY A 12 2.05 10.58 -0.33
C GLY A 12 2.85 9.89 0.78
N ALA A 13 4.04 10.40 1.09
CA ALA A 13 4.89 9.86 2.14
C ALA A 13 4.22 9.98 3.52
N ALA A 14 3.55 11.10 3.79
CA ALA A 14 2.84 11.31 5.04
C ALA A 14 1.65 10.34 5.17
N ILE A 15 0.90 10.12 4.10
CA ILE A 15 -0.22 9.18 4.08
C ILE A 15 0.28 7.75 4.28
N GLU A 16 1.37 7.35 3.64
CA GLU A 16 1.94 6.01 3.80
C GLU A 16 2.43 5.80 5.24
N GLN A 17 3.01 6.83 5.86
CA GLN A 17 3.42 6.76 7.25
C GLN A 17 2.22 6.57 8.18
N LEU A 18 1.14 7.32 7.96
CA LEU A 18 -0.10 7.15 8.72
C LEU A 18 -0.71 5.76 8.50
N ALA A 19 -0.65 5.27 7.27
CA ALA A 19 -1.11 3.92 6.92
C ALA A 19 -0.32 2.86 7.70
N ALA A 20 1.00 2.97 7.71
CA ALA A 20 1.87 2.04 8.44
C ALA A 20 1.58 2.07 9.94
N GLN A 21 1.44 3.26 10.52
CA GLN A 21 1.12 3.42 11.94
C GLN A 21 -0.21 2.77 12.29
N TRP A 22 -1.23 2.99 11.46
CA TRP A 22 -2.54 2.40 11.69
C TRP A 22 -2.49 0.87 11.63
N LEU A 23 -1.80 0.32 10.64
CA LEU A 23 -1.64 -1.13 10.48
C LEU A 23 -0.82 -1.73 11.61
N GLN A 24 0.18 -1.01 12.12
CA GLN A 24 0.93 -1.44 13.30
C GLN A 24 0.04 -1.54 14.53
N GLN A 25 -0.90 -0.63 14.68
CA GLN A 25 -1.92 -0.71 15.73
C GLN A 25 -2.83 -1.93 15.58
N GLN A 26 -2.99 -2.41 14.35
CA GLN A 26 -3.75 -3.64 14.08
C GLN A 26 -2.91 -4.91 14.25
N GLY A 27 -1.65 -4.79 14.59
CA GLY A 27 -0.79 -5.92 14.89
C GLY A 27 0.23 -6.29 13.82
N LEU A 28 0.31 -5.54 12.72
CA LEU A 28 1.31 -5.80 11.69
C LEU A 28 2.65 -5.16 12.06
N SER A 29 3.74 -5.76 11.58
CA SER A 29 5.09 -5.21 11.74
C SER A 29 5.59 -4.66 10.41
N LEU A 30 6.19 -3.48 10.42
CA LEU A 30 6.71 -2.86 9.20
C LEU A 30 8.04 -3.50 8.79
N VAL A 31 8.12 -3.90 7.53
CA VAL A 31 9.36 -4.43 6.93
C VAL A 31 10.00 -3.40 6.01
N ALA A 32 9.22 -2.79 5.13
CA ALA A 32 9.71 -1.78 4.20
C ALA A 32 8.57 -0.86 3.77
N SER A 33 8.92 0.36 3.41
CA SER A 33 8.00 1.32 2.83
C SER A 33 8.64 1.97 1.60
N ASN A 34 7.82 2.34 0.62
CA ASN A 34 8.28 2.98 -0.61
C ASN A 34 9.42 2.20 -1.28
N HIS A 35 9.25 0.89 -1.39
CA HIS A 35 10.29 0.05 -1.96
C HIS A 35 10.20 0.06 -3.49
N HIS A 36 11.24 0.62 -4.12
CA HIS A 36 11.31 0.72 -5.58
C HIS A 36 11.88 -0.54 -6.20
N VAL A 37 11.22 -1.02 -7.24
CA VAL A 37 11.70 -2.10 -8.09
C VAL A 37 11.62 -1.63 -9.55
N LYS A 38 12.27 -2.35 -10.44
CA LYS A 38 12.20 -2.02 -11.87
C LYS A 38 10.76 -2.13 -12.37
N GLY A 39 10.21 -1.00 -12.80
CA GLY A 39 8.85 -0.93 -13.36
C GLY A 39 7.75 -0.74 -12.35
N GLY A 40 8.06 -0.50 -11.06
CA GLY A 40 7.03 -0.28 -10.07
C GLY A 40 7.53 0.06 -8.69
N GLU A 41 6.60 0.15 -7.76
CA GLU A 41 6.86 0.50 -6.37
C GLU A 41 5.91 -0.29 -5.47
N LEU A 42 6.42 -0.72 -4.33
CA LEU A 42 5.61 -1.31 -3.26
C LEU A 42 5.43 -0.26 -2.18
N ASP A 43 4.19 0.12 -1.90
CA ASP A 43 3.90 1.16 -0.91
C ASP A 43 4.31 0.72 0.49
N LEU A 44 3.83 -0.42 0.94
CA LEU A 44 4.18 -1.00 2.23
C LEU A 44 4.41 -2.50 2.09
N VAL A 45 5.43 -2.99 2.79
CA VAL A 45 5.66 -4.41 2.99
C VAL A 45 5.65 -4.64 4.50
N MET A 46 4.77 -5.49 4.97
CA MET A 46 4.57 -5.75 6.40
C MET A 46 4.48 -7.23 6.69
N MET A 47 4.62 -7.58 7.96
CA MET A 47 4.38 -8.96 8.42
C MET A 47 3.10 -8.98 9.25
N ASP A 48 2.21 -9.90 8.91
CA ASP A 48 1.06 -10.27 9.71
C ASP A 48 1.30 -11.69 10.23
N GLU A 49 1.83 -11.77 11.44
CA GLU A 49 2.36 -13.02 12.01
C GLU A 49 3.44 -13.59 11.10
N ASP A 50 3.22 -14.73 10.46
CA ASP A 50 4.17 -15.38 9.56
C ASP A 50 3.89 -15.10 8.07
N ILE A 51 2.92 -14.24 7.76
CA ILE A 51 2.54 -13.88 6.40
C ILE A 51 3.18 -12.56 6.01
N LEU A 52 3.88 -12.55 4.87
CA LEU A 52 4.38 -11.30 4.28
C LEU A 52 3.27 -10.65 3.47
N VAL A 53 2.95 -9.41 3.81
CA VAL A 53 1.81 -8.69 3.23
C VAL A 53 2.33 -7.52 2.40
N PHE A 54 1.94 -7.49 1.14
CA PHE A 54 2.17 -6.35 0.24
C PHE A 54 0.91 -5.51 0.24
N ILE A 55 1.03 -4.25 0.68
CA ILE A 55 -0.13 -3.40 0.90
C ILE A 55 -0.08 -2.20 -0.03
N GLU A 56 -1.11 -2.08 -0.85
CA GLU A 56 -1.34 -0.89 -1.67
C GLU A 56 -2.14 0.12 -0.86
N VAL A 57 -1.61 1.32 -0.73
CA VAL A 57 -2.25 2.41 0.00
C VAL A 57 -2.93 3.33 -1.00
N LYS A 58 -4.22 3.57 -0.82
CA LYS A 58 -5.00 4.47 -1.64
C LYS A 58 -5.63 5.55 -0.77
N HIS A 59 -5.44 6.78 -1.16
CA HIS A 59 -6.01 7.93 -0.44
C HIS A 59 -6.92 8.74 -1.36
N ARG A 60 -8.07 9.14 -0.83
CA ARG A 60 -8.98 10.09 -1.44
C ARG A 60 -9.45 11.06 -0.37
N THR A 61 -9.44 12.34 -0.68
CA THR A 61 -9.96 13.35 0.26
C THR A 61 -11.48 13.25 0.40
N THR A 62 -12.13 12.69 -0.61
CA THR A 62 -13.58 12.48 -0.61
C THR A 62 -13.92 11.25 -1.44
N THR A 63 -15.07 10.62 -1.18
CA THR A 63 -15.60 9.51 -1.96
C THR A 63 -16.53 9.97 -3.09
N ARG A 64 -16.62 11.28 -3.34
CA ARG A 64 -17.48 11.88 -4.35
C ARG A 64 -17.30 11.28 -5.75
N PHE A 65 -16.06 10.88 -6.10
CA PHE A 65 -15.72 10.31 -7.39
C PHE A 65 -15.43 8.80 -7.33
N GLY A 66 -15.97 8.12 -6.33
CA GLY A 66 -15.80 6.70 -6.11
C GLY A 66 -14.97 6.39 -4.87
N HIS A 67 -15.10 5.15 -4.39
CA HIS A 67 -14.34 4.68 -3.24
C HIS A 67 -12.90 4.35 -3.65
N PRO A 68 -11.88 4.63 -2.80
CA PRO A 68 -10.48 4.33 -3.14
C PRO A 68 -10.21 2.88 -3.52
N LEU A 69 -10.94 1.91 -2.97
CA LEU A 69 -10.79 0.50 -3.32
C LEU A 69 -11.05 0.23 -4.81
N GLU A 70 -11.91 1.01 -5.44
CA GLU A 70 -12.25 0.87 -6.86
C GLU A 70 -11.10 1.31 -7.79
N ALA A 71 -10.10 2.01 -7.26
CA ALA A 71 -8.98 2.52 -8.04
C ALA A 71 -7.94 1.46 -8.41
N VAL A 72 -8.05 0.24 -7.86
CA VAL A 72 -7.09 -0.84 -8.11
C VAL A 72 -7.62 -1.77 -9.19
N ASN A 73 -7.36 -1.44 -10.45
CA ASN A 73 -7.78 -2.21 -11.61
C ASN A 73 -6.81 -3.37 -11.93
N ALA A 74 -7.16 -4.19 -12.92
CA ALA A 74 -6.37 -5.36 -13.31
C ALA A 74 -4.93 -5.01 -13.70
N ARG A 75 -4.72 -3.91 -14.42
CA ARG A 75 -3.39 -3.46 -14.83
C ARG A 75 -2.53 -3.11 -13.62
N LYS A 76 -3.09 -2.44 -12.63
CA LYS A 76 -2.39 -2.09 -11.41
C LYS A 76 -2.09 -3.31 -10.57
N ARG A 77 -3.02 -4.27 -10.48
CA ARG A 77 -2.78 -5.54 -9.80
C ARG A 77 -1.61 -6.29 -10.41
N GLN A 78 -1.52 -6.35 -11.73
CA GLN A 78 -0.40 -6.99 -12.43
C GLN A 78 0.94 -6.33 -12.11
N ARG A 79 0.97 -5.00 -12.03
CA ARG A 79 2.18 -4.27 -11.63
C ARG A 79 2.60 -4.61 -10.21
N LEU A 80 1.63 -4.68 -9.30
CA LEU A 80 1.88 -5.02 -7.90
C LEU A 80 2.39 -6.45 -7.77
N ILE A 81 1.78 -7.40 -8.48
CA ILE A 81 2.21 -8.79 -8.50
C ILE A 81 3.65 -8.90 -9.00
N ARG A 82 3.97 -8.18 -10.07
CA ARG A 82 5.33 -8.16 -10.63
C ARG A 82 6.34 -7.59 -9.64
N ALA A 83 6.00 -6.46 -9.01
CA ALA A 83 6.86 -5.83 -8.02
C ALA A 83 7.09 -6.75 -6.82
N ALA A 84 6.05 -7.42 -6.36
CA ALA A 84 6.13 -8.37 -5.27
C ALA A 84 6.98 -9.58 -5.65
N SER A 85 6.85 -10.09 -6.88
CA SER A 85 7.66 -11.21 -7.38
C SER A 85 9.15 -10.87 -7.38
N LEU A 86 9.51 -9.66 -7.78
CA LEU A 86 10.88 -9.18 -7.74
C LEU A 86 11.41 -9.05 -6.32
N TYR A 87 10.57 -8.58 -5.41
CA TYR A 87 10.89 -8.48 -3.99
C TYR A 87 11.16 -9.87 -3.39
N ILE A 88 10.25 -10.80 -3.64
CA ILE A 88 10.35 -12.19 -3.15
C ILE A 88 11.64 -12.83 -3.62
N ALA A 89 11.98 -12.67 -4.90
CA ALA A 89 13.21 -13.21 -5.47
C ALA A 89 14.45 -12.57 -4.85
N ARG A 90 14.45 -11.25 -4.72
CA ARG A 90 15.61 -10.52 -4.20
C ARG A 90 15.95 -10.89 -2.76
N TYR A 91 14.95 -11.03 -1.93
CA TYR A 91 15.12 -11.29 -0.49
C TYR A 91 14.91 -12.74 -0.10
N ALA A 92 14.80 -13.64 -1.11
CA ALA A 92 14.62 -15.08 -0.90
C ALA A 92 13.49 -15.38 0.10
N VAL A 93 12.34 -14.72 -0.08
CA VAL A 93 11.19 -14.85 0.81
C VAL A 93 10.61 -16.26 0.67
N SER A 94 10.49 -16.96 1.80
CA SER A 94 9.94 -18.33 1.85
C SER A 94 8.59 -18.40 2.57
N SER A 95 8.18 -17.31 3.22
CA SER A 95 6.88 -17.25 3.89
C SER A 95 5.73 -17.16 2.90
N PRO A 96 4.50 -17.52 3.30
CA PRO A 96 3.33 -17.18 2.51
C PRO A 96 3.19 -15.68 2.37
N CYS A 97 2.58 -15.25 1.26
CA CYS A 97 2.40 -13.85 0.94
C CYS A 97 0.93 -13.54 0.66
N ARG A 98 0.58 -12.28 0.90
CA ARG A 98 -0.79 -11.80 0.71
C ARG A 98 -0.77 -10.38 0.14
N PHE A 99 -1.75 -10.04 -0.68
CA PHE A 99 -1.95 -8.68 -1.20
C PHE A 99 -3.16 -8.05 -0.51
N ASP A 100 -2.91 -6.93 0.16
CA ASP A 100 -3.95 -6.17 0.83
C ASP A 100 -4.06 -4.77 0.23
N ILE A 101 -5.22 -4.16 0.39
CA ILE A 101 -5.44 -2.76 0.04
C ILE A 101 -5.85 -2.02 1.31
N LEU A 102 -5.21 -0.90 1.59
CA LEU A 102 -5.66 0.02 2.62
C LEU A 102 -6.15 1.29 1.96
N ALA A 103 -7.46 1.50 2.03
CA ALA A 103 -8.09 2.70 1.53
C ALA A 103 -8.25 3.70 2.66
N ILE A 104 -7.78 4.93 2.44
CA ILE A 104 -7.86 6.01 3.41
C ILE A 104 -8.68 7.13 2.80
N THR A 105 -9.71 7.57 3.53
CA THR A 105 -10.61 8.62 3.07
C THR A 105 -10.59 9.78 4.05
N GLY A 106 -10.58 11.00 3.53
CA GLY A 106 -10.67 12.20 4.34
C GLY A 106 -9.39 13.02 4.32
N ILE A 107 -9.36 13.99 5.23
CA ILE A 107 -8.24 14.92 5.40
C ILE A 107 -7.79 14.82 6.86
N PRO A 108 -6.47 14.69 7.13
CA PRO A 108 -6.00 14.64 8.51
C PRO A 108 -6.46 15.85 9.32
N PRO A 109 -6.85 15.65 10.59
CA PRO A 109 -6.83 14.42 11.37
C PRO A 109 -8.06 13.52 11.19
N SER A 110 -9.03 13.90 10.36
CA SER A 110 -10.29 13.19 10.21
C SER A 110 -10.20 12.15 9.09
N LEU A 111 -9.50 11.06 9.36
CA LEU A 111 -9.29 9.99 8.38
C LEU A 111 -10.11 8.75 8.73
N GLU A 112 -10.64 8.11 7.70
CA GLU A 112 -11.27 6.80 7.79
C GLU A 112 -10.37 5.79 7.10
N PHE A 113 -10.13 4.65 7.76
CA PHE A 113 -9.30 3.57 7.26
C PHE A 113 -10.19 2.38 6.93
N HIS A 114 -10.04 1.86 5.70
CA HIS A 114 -10.73 0.68 5.27
C HIS A 114 -9.71 -0.33 4.73
N TRP A 115 -9.51 -1.41 5.47
CA TRP A 115 -8.50 -2.42 5.18
C TRP A 115 -9.14 -3.65 4.57
N GLU A 116 -8.78 -3.95 3.34
CA GLU A 116 -9.22 -5.14 2.65
C GLU A 116 -8.08 -6.15 2.59
N LYS A 117 -8.20 -7.20 3.40
CA LYS A 117 -7.24 -8.30 3.42
C LYS A 117 -7.49 -9.22 2.24
N ALA A 118 -6.40 -9.76 1.68
CA ALA A 118 -6.49 -10.68 0.55
C ALA A 118 -7.36 -10.10 -0.57
N ALA A 119 -7.07 -8.84 -0.95
CA ALA A 119 -7.87 -8.09 -1.89
C ALA A 119 -7.83 -8.68 -3.30
N PHE A 120 -6.76 -9.39 -3.65
CA PHE A 120 -6.62 -10.10 -4.91
C PHE A 120 -5.53 -11.16 -4.80
N ASP A 121 -5.57 -12.13 -5.71
CA ASP A 121 -4.60 -13.21 -5.77
C ASP A 121 -3.54 -12.94 -6.83
N ALA A 122 -2.36 -13.54 -6.64
CA ALA A 122 -1.27 -13.46 -7.61
C ALA A 122 -1.53 -14.30 -8.88
N TYR A 123 -2.51 -15.19 -8.81
CA TYR A 123 -2.81 -16.15 -9.89
C TYR A 123 -4.25 -16.05 -10.34
#